data_3a88974898b60e76625c65f07bdfa9ed
#
_entry.id   3a88974898b60e76625c65f07bdfa9ed
#
_cell.length_a   1.000
_cell.length_b   1.000
_cell.length_c   1.000
_cell.angle_alpha   90.00
_cell.angle_beta   90.00
_cell.angle_gamma   90.00
#
_symmetry.space_group_name_H-M   'P 1'
#
loop_
_entity.id
_entity.type
_entity.pdbx_description
1 polymer ?
#
loop_
_entity_poly.entity_id
_entity_poly.type
_entity_poly.pdbx_seq_one_letter_code
_entity_poly.pdbx_strand_id
1 'polypeptide(L)'
;IIFFNLLTLTATSLLLRTIGMSFQVYLSKKIGPAGIGLLQLIMSIYFLAATFAISGIRLATTRLVAEELGMGREAGAKKAIKICLCYSLIFSTVFATTLFFCADFIGTLWLGDTRTILSLRILALSLPFLAICAVMGGYFTAVRRVLKLSAVMITEQVFRIAATVACILALLPRG
;
A
#
# COMPACT_ATOMS: atom_id res chain seq x y z
N ILE A 1 -14.90 -0.96 -26.18
CA ILE A 1 -14.98 -0.63 -24.74
C ILE A 1 -13.95 -1.43 -23.94
N ILE A 2 -13.86 -2.76 -24.09
CA ILE A 2 -12.91 -3.63 -23.35
C ILE A 2 -11.46 -3.26 -23.68
N PHE A 3 -11.14 -3.05 -24.96
CA PHE A 3 -9.81 -2.66 -25.41
C PHE A 3 -9.37 -1.30 -24.86
N PHE A 4 -10.28 -0.31 -24.84
CA PHE A 4 -10.02 1.00 -24.28
C PHE A 4 -9.73 0.93 -22.76
N ASN A 5 -10.50 0.12 -22.05
CA ASN A 5 -10.30 -0.11 -20.60
C ASN A 5 -8.97 -0.78 -20.29
N LEU A 6 -8.55 -1.76 -21.09
CA LEU A 6 -7.24 -2.40 -20.98
C LEU A 6 -6.10 -1.41 -21.26
N LEU A 7 -6.23 -0.61 -22.31
CA LEU A 7 -5.24 0.41 -22.67
C LEU A 7 -5.05 1.43 -21.54
N THR A 8 -6.17 1.91 -20.95
CA THR A 8 -6.15 2.86 -19.85
C THR A 8 -5.46 2.30 -18.61
N LEU A 9 -5.76 1.05 -18.22
CA LEU A 9 -5.11 0.40 -17.08
C LEU A 9 -3.62 0.20 -17.32
N THR A 10 -3.24 -0.24 -18.52
CA THR A 10 -1.83 -0.45 -18.87
C THR A 10 -1.07 0.87 -18.88
N ALA A 11 -1.63 1.91 -19.50
CA ALA A 11 -1.04 3.25 -19.52
C ALA A 11 -0.87 3.82 -18.10
N THR A 12 -1.90 3.72 -17.26
CA THR A 12 -1.84 4.17 -15.86
C THR A 12 -0.75 3.41 -15.09
N SER A 13 -0.67 2.09 -15.26
CA SER A 13 0.33 1.26 -14.58
C SER A 13 1.76 1.60 -15.02
N LEU A 14 1.97 1.84 -16.31
CA LEU A 14 3.27 2.25 -16.85
C LEU A 14 3.68 3.63 -16.35
N LEU A 15 2.77 4.61 -16.37
CA LEU A 15 3.02 5.95 -15.84
C LEU A 15 3.39 5.90 -14.36
N LEU A 16 2.65 5.15 -13.55
CA LEU A 16 2.94 5.02 -12.11
C LEU A 16 4.28 4.34 -11.86
N ARG A 17 4.66 3.33 -12.65
CA ARG A 17 5.98 2.68 -12.56
C ARG A 17 7.11 3.63 -12.94
N THR A 18 6.93 4.41 -14.02
CA THR A 18 7.93 5.41 -14.46
C THR A 18 8.14 6.48 -13.40
N ILE A 19 7.06 7.00 -12.80
CA ILE A 19 7.12 7.95 -11.69
C ILE A 19 7.87 7.36 -10.50
N GLY A 20 7.54 6.12 -10.11
CA GLY A 20 8.20 5.41 -9.02
C GLY A 20 9.70 5.21 -9.26
N MET A 21 10.09 4.80 -10.47
CA MET A 21 11.50 4.64 -10.85
C MET A 21 12.25 5.98 -10.87
N SER A 22 11.67 7.02 -11.46
CA SER A 22 12.26 8.37 -11.48
C SER A 22 12.49 8.91 -10.09
N PHE A 23 11.51 8.70 -9.20
CA PHE A 23 11.63 9.06 -7.79
C PHE A 23 12.77 8.31 -7.10
N GLN A 24 12.91 7.01 -7.36
CA GLN A 24 13.96 6.18 -6.76
C GLN A 24 15.36 6.59 -7.26
N VAL A 25 15.50 6.94 -8.55
CA VAL A 25 16.75 7.47 -9.12
C VAL A 25 17.11 8.83 -8.53
N TYR A 26 16.13 9.72 -8.38
CA TYR A 26 16.34 11.02 -7.73
C TYR A 26 16.84 10.85 -6.30
N LEU A 27 16.23 9.93 -5.57
CA LEU A 27 16.57 9.59 -4.20
C LEU A 27 17.99 9.05 -4.08
N SER A 28 18.37 8.16 -5.00
CA SER A 28 19.71 7.57 -5.08
C SER A 28 20.81 8.63 -5.15
N LYS A 29 20.59 9.66 -5.94
CA LYS A 29 21.54 10.76 -6.09
C LYS A 29 21.67 11.63 -4.83
N LYS A 30 20.61 11.71 -4.01
CA LYS A 30 20.55 12.62 -2.86
C LYS A 30 21.04 11.99 -1.55
N ILE A 31 20.81 10.70 -1.35
CA ILE A 31 21.06 9.99 -0.08
C ILE A 31 22.34 9.14 -0.13
N GLY A 32 22.82 8.86 -1.35
CA GLY A 32 23.99 8.00 -1.56
C GLY A 32 23.68 6.50 -1.42
N PRO A 33 24.64 5.61 -1.76
CA PRO A 33 24.41 4.18 -1.84
C PRO A 33 24.11 3.53 -0.48
N ALA A 34 24.74 3.99 0.59
CA ALA A 34 24.50 3.45 1.93
C ALA A 34 23.09 3.77 2.46
N GLY A 35 22.62 5.00 2.23
CA GLY A 35 21.27 5.41 2.63
C GLY A 35 20.17 4.68 1.85
N ILE A 36 20.41 4.38 0.57
CA ILE A 36 19.48 3.56 -0.23
C ILE A 36 19.43 2.12 0.24
N GLY A 37 20.57 1.54 0.58
CA GLY A 37 20.61 0.20 1.15
C GLY A 37 19.74 0.09 2.41
N LEU A 38 19.88 1.04 3.32
CA LEU A 38 19.07 1.11 4.53
C LEU A 38 17.58 1.31 4.22
N LEU A 39 17.25 2.21 3.30
CA LEU A 39 15.87 2.44 2.87
C LEU A 39 15.25 1.16 2.26
N GLN A 40 15.98 0.43 1.44
CA GLN A 40 15.50 -0.83 0.86
C GLN A 40 15.25 -1.91 1.90
N LEU A 41 16.08 -2.00 2.94
CA LEU A 41 15.85 -2.91 4.07
C LEU A 41 14.57 -2.55 4.82
N ILE A 42 14.36 -1.27 5.14
CA ILE A 42 13.13 -0.79 5.78
C ILE A 42 11.91 -1.09 4.91
N MET A 43 12.00 -0.82 3.60
CA MET A 43 10.92 -1.09 2.65
C MET A 43 10.64 -2.59 2.51
N SER A 44 11.63 -3.46 2.59
CA SER A 44 11.42 -4.92 2.55
C SER A 44 10.61 -5.41 3.74
N ILE A 45 10.91 -4.92 4.95
CA ILE A 45 10.14 -5.24 6.17
C ILE A 45 8.71 -4.69 6.04
N TYR A 46 8.56 -3.47 5.57
CA TYR A 46 7.27 -2.86 5.34
C TYR A 46 6.42 -3.63 4.31
N PHE A 47 7.01 -4.03 3.17
CA PHE A 47 6.31 -4.82 2.16
C PHE A 47 5.90 -6.19 2.67
N LEU A 48 6.73 -6.81 3.50
CA LEU A 48 6.37 -8.05 4.16
C LEU A 48 5.15 -7.87 5.08
N ALA A 49 5.17 -6.86 5.94
CA ALA A 49 4.05 -6.52 6.81
C ALA A 49 2.78 -6.15 6.01
N ALA A 50 2.92 -5.35 4.94
CA ALA A 50 1.84 -4.98 4.05
C ALA A 50 1.24 -6.20 3.33
N THR A 51 2.08 -7.14 2.89
CA THR A 51 1.63 -8.39 2.25
C THR A 51 0.76 -9.20 3.20
N PHE A 52 1.16 -9.36 4.44
CA PHE A 52 0.34 -10.05 5.45
C PHE A 52 -0.93 -9.27 5.78
N ALA A 53 -0.84 -7.95 5.97
CA ALA A 53 -1.98 -7.10 6.32
C ALA A 53 -3.07 -7.07 5.23
N ILE A 54 -2.68 -7.17 3.95
CA ILE A 54 -3.59 -7.04 2.80
C ILE A 54 -3.84 -8.40 2.12
N SER A 55 -3.24 -9.49 2.65
CA SER A 55 -3.26 -10.81 2.03
C SER A 55 -4.69 -11.26 1.67
N GLY A 56 -4.90 -11.47 0.38
CA GLY A 56 -6.16 -12.01 -0.16
C GLY A 56 -7.37 -11.06 -0.14
N ILE A 57 -7.35 -9.94 0.58
CA ILE A 57 -8.55 -9.09 0.77
C ILE A 57 -9.06 -8.49 -0.54
N ARG A 58 -8.15 -8.12 -1.45
CA ARG A 58 -8.52 -7.60 -2.78
C ARG A 58 -9.27 -8.66 -3.59
N LEU A 59 -8.77 -9.89 -3.62
CA LEU A 59 -9.41 -11.02 -4.32
C LEU A 59 -10.73 -11.41 -3.67
N ALA A 60 -10.78 -11.50 -2.33
CA ALA A 60 -11.99 -11.82 -1.59
C ALA A 60 -13.09 -10.78 -1.85
N THR A 61 -12.75 -9.49 -1.79
CA THR A 61 -13.69 -8.41 -2.08
C THR A 61 -14.20 -8.48 -3.52
N THR A 62 -13.30 -8.68 -4.49
CA THR A 62 -13.68 -8.79 -5.91
C THR A 62 -14.65 -9.93 -6.11
N ARG A 63 -14.38 -11.11 -5.54
CA ARG A 63 -15.22 -12.29 -5.68
C ARG A 63 -16.58 -12.12 -5.01
N LEU A 64 -16.62 -11.75 -3.74
CA LEU A 64 -17.87 -11.58 -2.98
C LEU A 64 -18.78 -10.52 -3.62
N VAL A 65 -18.22 -9.40 -4.05
CA VAL A 65 -18.99 -8.34 -4.71
C VAL A 65 -19.49 -8.80 -6.08
N ALA A 66 -18.66 -9.51 -6.86
CA ALA A 66 -19.07 -10.01 -8.18
C ALA A 66 -20.17 -11.07 -8.06
N GLU A 67 -20.12 -11.96 -7.07
CA GLU A 67 -21.16 -12.97 -6.80
C GLU A 67 -22.50 -12.30 -6.44
N GLU A 68 -22.52 -11.35 -5.52
CA GLU A 68 -23.74 -10.64 -5.12
C GLU A 68 -24.35 -9.82 -6.27
N LEU A 69 -23.52 -9.14 -7.06
CA LEU A 69 -23.98 -8.42 -8.25
C LEU A 69 -24.50 -9.36 -9.34
N GLY A 70 -23.87 -10.53 -9.50
CA GLY A 70 -24.32 -11.57 -10.45
C GLY A 70 -25.70 -12.13 -10.09
N MET A 71 -26.05 -12.14 -8.80
CA MET A 71 -27.38 -12.52 -8.29
C MET A 71 -28.40 -11.35 -8.30
N GLY A 72 -28.01 -10.17 -8.81
CA GLY A 72 -28.87 -8.98 -8.80
C GLY A 72 -29.10 -8.35 -7.42
N ARG A 73 -28.28 -8.69 -6.42
CA ARG A 73 -28.43 -8.25 -5.02
C ARG A 73 -27.52 -7.06 -4.72
N GLU A 74 -27.89 -5.85 -5.11
CA GLU A 74 -27.09 -4.65 -4.82
C GLU A 74 -26.90 -4.38 -3.31
N ALA A 75 -27.90 -4.70 -2.49
CA ALA A 75 -27.81 -4.59 -1.04
C ALA A 75 -26.79 -5.57 -0.45
N GLY A 76 -26.70 -6.77 -1.01
CA GLY A 76 -25.70 -7.79 -0.66
C GLY A 76 -24.28 -7.33 -0.96
N ALA A 77 -24.06 -6.75 -2.14
CA ALA A 77 -22.78 -6.18 -2.53
C ALA A 77 -22.30 -5.08 -1.56
N LYS A 78 -23.20 -4.17 -1.14
CA LYS A 78 -22.88 -3.13 -0.13
C LYS A 78 -22.54 -3.74 1.24
N LYS A 79 -23.23 -4.81 1.63
CA LYS A 79 -22.92 -5.53 2.87
C LYS A 79 -21.57 -6.25 2.79
N ALA A 80 -21.28 -6.89 1.68
CA ALA A 80 -19.99 -7.55 1.44
C ALA A 80 -18.80 -6.58 1.55
N ILE A 81 -18.92 -5.40 0.95
CA ILE A 81 -17.89 -4.34 1.06
C ILE A 81 -17.67 -3.94 2.51
N LYS A 82 -18.74 -3.69 3.27
CA LYS A 82 -18.63 -3.28 4.68
C LYS A 82 -17.92 -4.35 5.52
N ILE A 83 -18.26 -5.62 5.31
CA ILE A 83 -17.63 -6.74 6.01
C ILE A 83 -16.15 -6.84 5.65
N CYS A 84 -15.80 -6.79 4.36
CA CYS A 84 -14.42 -6.81 3.90
C CYS A 84 -13.62 -5.63 4.44
N LEU A 85 -14.22 -4.44 4.52
CA LEU A 85 -13.59 -3.22 5.03
C LEU A 85 -13.34 -3.33 6.53
N CYS A 86 -14.31 -3.79 7.29
CA CYS A 86 -14.17 -4.01 8.73
C CYS A 86 -13.08 -5.06 9.04
N TYR A 87 -13.13 -6.20 8.37
CA TYR A 87 -12.11 -7.25 8.50
C TYR A 87 -10.71 -6.75 8.15
N SER A 88 -10.59 -6.05 7.01
CA SER A 88 -9.33 -5.51 6.53
C SER A 88 -8.75 -4.47 7.48
N LEU A 89 -9.57 -3.58 8.04
CA LEU A 89 -9.14 -2.58 9.02
C LEU A 89 -8.67 -3.23 10.33
N ILE A 90 -9.40 -4.21 10.86
CA ILE A 90 -9.00 -4.91 12.07
C ILE A 90 -7.65 -5.60 11.85
N PHE A 91 -7.53 -6.35 10.74
CA PHE A 91 -6.32 -7.11 10.44
C PHE A 91 -5.11 -6.19 10.21
N SER A 92 -5.28 -5.15 9.40
CA SER A 92 -4.21 -4.18 9.13
C SER A 92 -3.80 -3.39 10.37
N THR A 93 -4.74 -3.07 11.27
CA THR A 93 -4.44 -2.39 12.53
C THR A 93 -3.63 -3.29 13.46
N VAL A 94 -3.96 -4.58 13.54
CA VAL A 94 -3.17 -5.55 14.32
C VAL A 94 -1.73 -5.61 13.80
N PHE A 95 -1.53 -5.75 12.49
CA PHE A 95 -0.19 -5.76 11.89
C PHE A 95 0.53 -4.43 12.03
N ALA A 96 -0.17 -3.29 11.90
CA ALA A 96 0.39 -1.97 12.12
C ALA A 96 0.88 -1.80 13.56
N THR A 97 0.06 -2.23 14.54
CA THR A 97 0.41 -2.19 15.96
C THR A 97 1.60 -3.10 16.25
N THR A 98 1.59 -4.32 15.71
CA THR A 98 2.72 -5.26 15.86
C THR A 98 4.01 -4.66 15.28
N LEU A 99 3.96 -4.11 14.07
CA LEU A 99 5.13 -3.47 13.45
C LEU A 99 5.59 -2.24 14.24
N PHE A 100 4.65 -1.46 14.79
CA PHE A 100 4.96 -0.28 15.60
C PHE A 100 5.72 -0.63 16.88
N PHE A 101 5.28 -1.67 17.61
CA PHE A 101 5.96 -2.12 18.82
C PHE A 101 7.25 -2.91 18.54
N CYS A 102 7.28 -3.69 17.46
CA CYS A 102 8.48 -4.40 17.05
C CYS A 102 9.53 -3.49 16.38
N ALA A 103 9.19 -2.23 16.05
CA ALA A 103 10.10 -1.31 15.38
C ALA A 103 11.40 -1.09 16.14
N ASP A 104 11.36 -1.04 17.48
CA ASP A 104 12.56 -0.88 18.32
C ASP A 104 13.47 -2.10 18.22
N PHE A 105 12.89 -3.30 18.31
CA PHE A 105 13.63 -4.56 18.18
C PHE A 105 14.24 -4.74 16.78
N ILE A 106 13.46 -4.44 15.75
CA ILE A 106 13.90 -4.54 14.36
C ILE A 106 14.97 -3.49 14.05
N GLY A 107 14.78 -2.25 14.50
CA GLY A 107 15.71 -1.16 14.25
C GLY A 107 17.05 -1.34 14.93
N THR A 108 17.08 -1.83 16.18
CA THR A 108 18.31 -2.00 16.95
C THR A 108 19.02 -3.32 16.66
N LEU A 109 18.29 -4.46 16.63
CA LEU A 109 18.90 -5.78 16.48
C LEU A 109 19.18 -6.17 15.01
N TRP A 110 18.28 -5.82 14.09
CA TRP A 110 18.38 -6.26 12.69
C TRP A 110 19.01 -5.23 11.79
N LEU A 111 18.67 -3.95 11.98
CA LEU A 111 19.16 -2.87 11.12
C LEU A 111 20.39 -2.17 11.71
N GLY A 112 20.59 -2.28 13.02
CA GLY A 112 21.74 -1.68 13.71
C GLY A 112 21.75 -0.16 13.69
N ASP A 113 20.64 0.49 13.34
CA ASP A 113 20.52 1.95 13.25
C ASP A 113 19.22 2.43 13.89
N THR A 114 19.31 3.21 14.95
CA THR A 114 18.16 3.76 15.69
C THR A 114 17.31 4.73 14.87
N ARG A 115 17.85 5.30 13.80
CA ARG A 115 17.11 6.20 12.90
C ARG A 115 16.02 5.48 12.13
N THR A 116 16.16 4.16 11.94
CA THR A 116 15.18 3.33 11.25
C THR A 116 13.90 3.11 12.03
N ILE A 117 13.95 3.22 13.36
CA ILE A 117 12.79 3.03 14.25
C ILE A 117 11.66 4.01 13.92
N LEU A 118 12.00 5.29 13.81
CA LEU A 118 11.01 6.32 13.47
C LEU A 118 10.39 6.07 12.09
N SER A 119 11.22 5.69 11.12
CA SER A 119 10.78 5.36 9.77
C SER A 119 9.82 4.18 9.74
N LEU A 120 10.11 3.09 10.48
CA LEU A 120 9.24 1.94 10.59
C LEU A 120 7.90 2.28 11.27
N ARG A 121 7.91 3.14 12.29
CA ARG A 121 6.68 3.61 12.96
C ARG A 121 5.79 4.44 12.03
N ILE A 122 6.37 5.33 11.23
CA ILE A 122 5.62 6.11 10.23
C ILE A 122 5.02 5.18 9.17
N LEU A 123 5.79 4.21 8.69
CA LEU A 123 5.32 3.24 7.71
C LEU A 123 4.23 2.31 8.28
N ALA A 124 4.33 1.90 9.54
CA ALA A 124 3.30 1.12 10.21
C ALA A 124 1.94 1.84 10.19
N LEU A 125 1.93 3.16 10.41
CA LEU A 125 0.71 3.96 10.39
C LEU A 125 0.06 4.01 8.99
N SER A 126 0.80 3.77 7.93
CA SER A 126 0.27 3.74 6.55
C SER A 126 -0.46 2.44 6.20
N LEU A 127 -0.28 1.35 6.96
CA LEU A 127 -0.90 0.04 6.67
C LEU A 127 -2.43 0.05 6.63
N PRO A 128 -3.16 0.70 7.57
CA PRO A 128 -4.62 0.77 7.51
C PRO A 128 -5.13 1.47 6.25
N PHE A 129 -4.43 2.52 5.78
CA PHE A 129 -4.81 3.22 4.56
C PHE A 129 -4.63 2.34 3.31
N LEU A 130 -3.55 1.55 3.26
CA LEU A 130 -3.35 0.57 2.19
C LEU A 130 -4.44 -0.51 2.18
N ALA A 131 -4.89 -0.94 3.34
CA ALA A 131 -5.98 -1.91 3.46
C ALA A 131 -7.30 -1.36 2.88
N ILE A 132 -7.63 -0.09 3.15
CA ILE A 132 -8.79 0.57 2.55
C ILE A 132 -8.65 0.63 1.02
N CYS A 133 -7.48 1.03 0.51
CA CYS A 133 -7.20 1.07 -0.93
C CYS A 133 -7.34 -0.33 -1.58
N ALA A 134 -6.91 -1.40 -0.89
CA ALA A 134 -7.05 -2.76 -1.37
C ALA A 134 -8.51 -3.20 -1.52
N VAL A 135 -9.36 -2.90 -0.52
CA VAL A 135 -10.81 -3.20 -0.57
C VAL A 135 -11.49 -2.40 -1.67
N MET A 136 -11.22 -1.10 -1.76
CA MET A 136 -11.80 -0.25 -2.81
C MET A 136 -11.34 -0.67 -4.20
N GLY A 137 -10.07 -1.06 -4.35
CA GLY A 137 -9.55 -1.63 -5.59
C GLY A 137 -10.26 -2.92 -5.99
N GLY A 138 -10.51 -3.82 -5.03
CA GLY A 138 -11.29 -5.04 -5.23
C GLY A 138 -12.73 -4.76 -5.69
N TYR A 139 -13.39 -3.81 -5.05
CA TYR A 139 -14.74 -3.38 -5.42
C TYR A 139 -14.82 -2.82 -6.84
N PHE A 140 -13.96 -1.87 -7.20
CA PHE A 140 -13.98 -1.27 -8.53
C PHE A 140 -13.58 -2.26 -9.63
N THR A 141 -12.78 -3.26 -9.30
CA THR A 141 -12.47 -4.38 -10.19
C THR A 141 -13.74 -5.22 -10.44
N ALA A 142 -14.50 -5.54 -9.41
CA ALA A 142 -15.76 -6.32 -9.53
C ALA A 142 -16.81 -5.58 -10.36
N VAL A 143 -16.96 -4.27 -10.16
CA VAL A 143 -17.94 -3.41 -10.88
C VAL A 143 -17.44 -3.02 -12.28
N ARG A 144 -16.21 -3.41 -12.67
CA ARG A 144 -15.58 -3.07 -13.96
C ARG A 144 -15.47 -1.56 -14.24
N ARG A 145 -15.41 -0.73 -13.19
CA ARG A 145 -15.25 0.73 -13.32
C ARG A 145 -13.76 1.10 -13.36
N VAL A 146 -13.16 0.96 -14.52
CA VAL A 146 -11.71 1.12 -14.77
C VAL A 146 -11.18 2.49 -14.36
N LEU A 147 -11.89 3.58 -14.66
CA LEU A 147 -11.45 4.94 -14.28
C LEU A 147 -11.35 5.12 -12.77
N LYS A 148 -12.31 4.56 -12.01
CA LYS A 148 -12.26 4.61 -10.54
C LYS A 148 -11.17 3.71 -9.98
N LEU A 149 -10.91 2.57 -10.61
CA LEU A 149 -9.80 1.70 -10.25
C LEU A 149 -8.46 2.41 -10.47
N SER A 150 -8.29 3.10 -11.60
CA SER A 150 -7.09 3.92 -11.86
C SER A 150 -6.91 5.02 -10.82
N ALA A 151 -8.00 5.68 -10.39
CA ALA A 151 -7.93 6.68 -9.32
C ALA A 151 -7.46 6.08 -7.99
N VAL A 152 -7.93 4.89 -7.63
CA VAL A 152 -7.44 4.18 -6.43
C VAL A 152 -5.96 3.84 -6.54
N MET A 153 -5.49 3.36 -7.71
CA MET A 153 -4.07 3.08 -7.94
C MET A 153 -3.20 4.33 -7.81
N ILE A 154 -3.67 5.46 -8.33
CA ILE A 154 -2.97 6.75 -8.20
C ILE A 154 -2.91 7.18 -6.74
N THR A 155 -4.02 7.08 -6.00
CA THR A 155 -4.10 7.42 -4.58
C THR A 155 -3.14 6.53 -3.76
N GLU A 156 -3.13 5.22 -4.01
CA GLU A 156 -2.19 4.28 -3.38
C GLU A 156 -0.73 4.67 -3.64
N GLN A 157 -0.41 5.04 -4.88
CA GLN A 157 0.95 5.44 -5.25
C GLN A 157 1.37 6.78 -4.61
N VAL A 158 0.48 7.77 -4.58
CA VAL A 158 0.72 9.05 -3.90
C VAL A 158 0.99 8.82 -2.41
N PHE A 159 0.18 7.97 -1.77
CA PHE A 159 0.36 7.62 -0.36
C PHE A 159 1.70 6.92 -0.11
N ARG A 160 2.09 6.01 -0.99
CA ARG A 160 3.37 5.31 -0.93
C ARG A 160 4.55 6.28 -1.07
N ILE A 161 4.49 7.20 -2.02
CA ILE A 161 5.52 8.23 -2.20
C ILE A 161 5.59 9.14 -0.98
N ALA A 162 4.44 9.60 -0.46
CA ALA A 162 4.39 10.43 0.73
C ALA A 162 4.98 9.73 1.97
N ALA A 163 4.64 8.45 2.18
CA ALA A 163 5.20 7.63 3.25
C ALA A 163 6.72 7.45 3.10
N THR A 164 7.21 7.25 1.86
CA THR A 164 8.64 7.13 1.58
C THR A 164 9.37 8.45 1.83
N VAL A 165 8.80 9.58 1.42
CA VAL A 165 9.37 10.92 1.68
C VAL A 165 9.43 11.19 3.19
N ALA A 166 8.35 10.89 3.92
CA ALA A 166 8.32 11.03 5.38
C ALA A 166 9.39 10.16 6.06
N CYS A 167 9.56 8.92 5.58
CA CYS A 167 10.61 8.01 6.03
C CYS A 167 12.02 8.61 5.84
N ILE A 168 12.28 9.22 4.68
CA ILE A 168 13.57 9.84 4.37
C ILE A 168 13.83 11.07 5.21
N LEU A 169 12.81 11.91 5.40
CA LEU A 169 12.92 13.08 6.28
C LEU A 169 13.22 12.68 7.73
N ALA A 170 12.77 11.49 8.13
CA ALA A 170 13.08 10.91 9.43
C ALA A 170 14.49 10.32 9.51
N LEU A 171 15.05 9.86 8.37
CA LEU A 171 16.42 9.31 8.27
C LEU A 171 17.48 10.40 8.14
N LEU A 172 17.16 11.53 7.50
CA LEU A 172 18.09 12.66 7.40
C LEU A 172 18.19 13.35 8.76
N PRO A 173 19.39 13.45 9.36
CA PRO A 173 19.57 14.22 10.58
C PRO A 173 19.20 15.68 10.28
N ARG A 174 18.38 16.26 11.14
CA ARG A 174 18.22 17.72 11.18
C ARG A 174 19.58 18.30 11.56
N GLY A 175 20.34 18.73 10.54
CA GLY A 175 21.54 19.53 10.71
C GLY A 175 21.17 20.94 11.12
#